data_557945aa47a15809d7990d1c49e8ec7c
#
_entry.id   557945aa47a15809d7990d1c49e8ec7c
#
_cell.length_a   1.000
_cell.length_b   1.000
_cell.length_c   1.000
_cell.angle_alpha   90.00
_cell.angle_beta   90.00
_cell.angle_gamma   90.00
#
_symmetry.space_group_name_H-M   'P 1'
#
loop_
_entity.id
_entity.type
_entity.pdbx_description
1 polymer ?
#
loop_
_entity_poly.entity_id
_entity_poly.type
_entity_poly.pdbx_seq_one_letter_code
_entity_poly.pdbx_strand_id
1 'polypeptide(L)'
;RVEQLFAKVPARRKFLRSARSEYAACLDVVRRLAMARPEIGFTLDHDGRRVLALQPDQELADRVAQVVARELKDNGVAIDLEHGGLRLSGLAGLPTYNRGVADHQYLFVNRRPVKDRLLVGAVRGAYAGMLARDRHAVLALFLELPPQEVDVNVHPAKTEVRFRDAAAVRGFIVSGLRQSLSAGDRRSAQAPDGAAMGRWTSEPVRDLG
;
A
#
# COMPACT_ATOMS: atom_id res chain seq x y z
N ARG A 1 -4.43 -19.46 -24.05
CA ARG A 1 -5.61 -18.62 -24.26
C ARG A 1 -6.80 -19.23 -23.51
N VAL A 2 -7.50 -18.42 -22.72
CA VAL A 2 -8.72 -18.81 -21.98
C VAL A 2 -9.87 -17.98 -22.55
N GLU A 3 -10.90 -18.63 -22.99
CA GLU A 3 -12.08 -18.01 -23.60
C GLU A 3 -13.36 -18.57 -22.98
N GLN A 4 -14.44 -17.82 -23.09
CA GLN A 4 -15.79 -18.20 -22.66
C GLN A 4 -15.82 -18.75 -21.22
N LEU A 5 -15.21 -18.01 -20.28
CA LEU A 5 -15.19 -18.37 -18.88
C LEU A 5 -16.60 -18.71 -18.38
N PHE A 6 -16.74 -19.89 -17.77
CA PHE A 6 -18.03 -20.45 -17.31
C PHE A 6 -19.07 -20.76 -18.41
N ALA A 7 -18.70 -20.89 -19.69
CA ALA A 7 -19.63 -21.26 -20.75
C ALA A 7 -20.41 -22.55 -20.44
N LYS A 8 -19.71 -23.54 -19.86
CA LYS A 8 -20.30 -24.84 -19.45
C LYS A 8 -20.84 -24.84 -18.00
N VAL A 9 -20.86 -23.73 -17.30
CA VAL A 9 -21.32 -23.64 -15.91
C VAL A 9 -22.30 -22.45 -15.77
N PRO A 10 -23.55 -22.57 -16.25
CA PRO A 10 -24.50 -21.48 -16.29
C PRO A 10 -24.78 -20.84 -14.92
N ALA A 11 -24.77 -21.66 -13.85
CA ALA A 11 -24.93 -21.18 -12.49
C ALA A 11 -23.86 -20.13 -12.12
N ARG A 12 -22.59 -20.38 -12.48
CA ARG A 12 -21.51 -19.41 -12.19
C ARG A 12 -21.60 -18.15 -13.04
N ARG A 13 -22.12 -18.24 -14.27
CA ARG A 13 -22.34 -17.06 -15.12
C ARG A 13 -23.31 -16.07 -14.50
N LYS A 14 -24.32 -16.54 -13.76
CA LYS A 14 -25.28 -15.67 -13.08
C LYS A 14 -24.67 -14.85 -11.93
N PHE A 15 -23.51 -15.24 -11.41
CA PHE A 15 -22.80 -14.51 -10.36
C PHE A 15 -21.78 -13.51 -10.90
N LEU A 16 -21.55 -13.45 -12.21
CA LEU A 16 -20.72 -12.40 -12.83
C LEU A 16 -21.41 -11.05 -12.65
N ARG A 17 -20.63 -10.09 -12.22
CA ARG A 17 -21.07 -8.70 -12.07
C ARG A 17 -21.06 -7.98 -13.40
N SER A 18 -21.25 -6.66 -13.38
CA SER A 18 -21.07 -5.84 -14.58
C SER A 18 -19.63 -5.99 -15.13
N ALA A 19 -19.45 -5.83 -16.45
CA ALA A 19 -18.13 -5.87 -17.09
C ALA A 19 -17.12 -4.91 -16.42
N ARG A 20 -17.58 -3.74 -16.00
CA ARG A 20 -16.77 -2.75 -15.27
C ARG A 20 -16.30 -3.29 -13.92
N SER A 21 -17.18 -3.96 -13.17
CA SER A 21 -16.84 -4.53 -11.86
C SER A 21 -15.88 -5.72 -11.98
N GLU A 22 -16.10 -6.57 -12.98
CA GLU A 22 -15.19 -7.70 -13.27
C GLU A 22 -13.82 -7.21 -13.70
N TYR A 23 -13.76 -6.21 -14.56
CA TYR A 23 -12.50 -5.56 -14.95
C TYR A 23 -11.75 -4.99 -13.73
N ALA A 24 -12.44 -4.26 -12.86
CA ALA A 24 -11.84 -3.69 -11.65
C ALA A 24 -11.27 -4.78 -10.73
N ALA A 25 -11.98 -5.91 -10.60
CA ALA A 25 -11.50 -7.06 -9.83
C ALA A 25 -10.27 -7.72 -10.47
N CYS A 26 -10.25 -7.90 -11.79
CA CYS A 26 -9.10 -8.41 -12.52
C CYS A 26 -7.88 -7.49 -12.35
N LEU A 27 -8.08 -6.18 -12.48
CA LEU A 27 -7.01 -5.18 -12.32
C LEU A 27 -6.44 -5.22 -10.89
N ASP A 28 -7.30 -5.33 -9.83
CA ASP A 28 -6.84 -5.45 -8.44
C ASP A 28 -5.99 -6.73 -8.23
N VAL A 29 -6.39 -7.86 -8.81
CA VAL A 29 -5.61 -9.11 -8.75
C VAL A 29 -4.24 -8.94 -9.41
N VAL A 30 -4.19 -8.36 -10.62
CA VAL A 30 -2.91 -8.14 -11.33
C VAL A 30 -2.01 -7.19 -10.55
N ARG A 31 -2.55 -6.10 -10.01
CA ARG A 31 -1.81 -5.16 -9.15
C ARG A 31 -1.18 -5.85 -7.94
N ARG A 32 -1.95 -6.69 -7.25
CA ARG A 32 -1.46 -7.45 -6.08
C ARG A 32 -0.37 -8.43 -6.46
N LEU A 33 -0.55 -9.18 -7.53
CA LEU A 33 0.48 -10.10 -8.03
C LEU A 33 1.75 -9.35 -8.44
N ALA A 34 1.61 -8.22 -9.13
CA ALA A 34 2.72 -7.41 -9.58
C ALA A 34 3.55 -6.81 -8.42
N MET A 35 2.90 -6.40 -7.34
CA MET A 35 3.59 -5.94 -6.13
C MET A 35 4.25 -7.07 -5.36
N ALA A 36 3.62 -8.26 -5.32
CA ALA A 36 4.18 -9.44 -4.65
C ALA A 36 5.41 -10.02 -5.38
N ARG A 37 5.59 -9.72 -6.67
CA ARG A 37 6.63 -10.28 -7.53
C ARG A 37 7.31 -9.18 -8.33
N PRO A 38 8.07 -8.27 -7.69
CA PRO A 38 8.73 -7.16 -8.38
C PRO A 38 9.78 -7.60 -9.40
N GLU A 39 10.30 -8.83 -9.26
CA GLU A 39 11.23 -9.46 -10.20
C GLU A 39 10.58 -9.84 -11.55
N ILE A 40 9.23 -9.86 -11.62
CA ILE A 40 8.50 -10.23 -12.83
C ILE A 40 7.93 -8.98 -13.50
N GLY A 41 8.05 -8.91 -14.83
CA GLY A 41 7.36 -7.91 -15.65
C GLY A 41 5.87 -8.26 -15.80
N PHE A 42 5.01 -7.26 -15.72
CA PHE A 42 3.55 -7.41 -15.89
C PHE A 42 3.02 -6.46 -16.95
N THR A 43 2.20 -7.00 -17.83
CA THR A 43 1.48 -6.22 -18.84
C THR A 43 0.01 -6.58 -18.76
N LEU A 44 -0.86 -5.57 -18.76
CA LEU A 44 -2.30 -5.75 -18.84
C LEU A 44 -2.86 -4.83 -19.93
N ASP A 45 -3.55 -5.45 -20.89
CA ASP A 45 -4.32 -4.75 -21.92
C ASP A 45 -5.81 -4.97 -21.68
N HIS A 46 -6.63 -3.94 -21.88
CA HIS A 46 -8.07 -4.00 -21.79
C HIS A 46 -8.67 -3.20 -22.96
N ASP A 47 -9.54 -3.84 -23.72
CA ASP A 47 -10.19 -3.25 -24.92
C ASP A 47 -9.17 -2.60 -25.88
N GLY A 48 -8.06 -3.31 -26.14
CA GLY A 48 -7.00 -2.87 -27.04
C GLY A 48 -6.09 -1.75 -26.50
N ARG A 49 -6.27 -1.35 -25.24
CA ARG A 49 -5.44 -0.31 -24.60
C ARG A 49 -4.56 -0.90 -23.50
N ARG A 50 -3.30 -0.45 -23.47
CA ARG A 50 -2.38 -0.79 -22.39
C ARG A 50 -2.78 -0.07 -21.11
N VAL A 51 -3.18 -0.85 -20.08
CA VAL A 51 -3.61 -0.34 -18.77
C VAL A 51 -2.48 -0.40 -17.76
N LEU A 52 -1.65 -1.45 -17.84
CA LEU A 52 -0.52 -1.64 -16.96
C LEU A 52 0.69 -2.12 -17.78
N ALA A 53 1.87 -1.55 -17.51
CA ALA A 53 3.15 -2.00 -18.03
C ALA A 53 4.22 -1.80 -16.96
N LEU A 54 4.68 -2.90 -16.39
CA LEU A 54 5.67 -2.92 -15.31
C LEU A 54 6.88 -3.73 -15.77
N GLN A 55 8.05 -3.15 -15.64
CA GLN A 55 9.31 -3.81 -16.01
C GLN A 55 9.68 -4.85 -14.94
N PRO A 56 10.42 -5.92 -15.28
CA PRO A 56 10.97 -6.83 -14.28
C PRO A 56 12.06 -6.14 -13.44
N ASP A 57 12.45 -6.78 -12.36
CA ASP A 57 13.58 -6.42 -11.48
C ASP A 57 13.56 -4.98 -10.97
N GLN A 58 12.35 -4.48 -10.66
CA GLN A 58 12.18 -3.16 -10.06
C GLN A 58 12.41 -3.20 -8.55
N GLU A 59 12.95 -2.12 -8.01
CA GLU A 59 12.95 -1.89 -6.57
C GLU A 59 11.51 -1.88 -6.04
N LEU A 60 11.30 -2.47 -4.84
CA LEU A 60 9.96 -2.65 -4.27
C LEU A 60 9.21 -1.31 -4.12
N ALA A 61 9.89 -0.28 -3.65
CA ALA A 61 9.28 1.04 -3.47
C ALA A 61 8.82 1.66 -4.80
N ASP A 62 9.62 1.53 -5.86
CA ASP A 62 9.27 2.01 -7.20
C ASP A 62 8.09 1.22 -7.78
N ARG A 63 8.10 -0.11 -7.61
CA ARG A 63 6.99 -0.97 -8.02
C ARG A 63 5.69 -0.59 -7.30
N VAL A 64 5.74 -0.39 -5.99
CA VAL A 64 4.59 0.02 -5.19
C VAL A 64 4.07 1.38 -5.63
N ALA A 65 4.93 2.38 -5.77
CA ALA A 65 4.53 3.71 -6.22
C ALA A 65 3.88 3.67 -7.61
N GLN A 66 4.44 2.89 -8.54
CA GLN A 66 3.91 2.76 -9.89
C GLN A 66 2.53 2.07 -9.94
N VAL A 67 2.28 1.12 -9.03
CA VAL A 67 1.03 0.34 -8.98
C VAL A 67 -0.05 1.01 -8.15
N VAL A 68 0.30 1.59 -7.00
CA VAL A 68 -0.65 2.17 -6.04
C VAL A 68 -0.97 3.61 -6.41
N ALA A 69 0.02 4.48 -6.40
CA ALA A 69 -0.06 5.87 -6.79
C ALA A 69 1.36 6.44 -6.91
N ARG A 70 1.66 7.10 -8.02
CA ARG A 70 3.02 7.62 -8.30
C ARG A 70 3.46 8.65 -7.26
N GLU A 71 2.53 9.46 -6.81
CA GLU A 71 2.74 10.52 -5.81
C GLU A 71 3.16 9.95 -4.45
N LEU A 72 2.95 8.64 -4.22
CA LEU A 72 3.38 7.96 -3.00
C LEU A 72 4.91 7.94 -2.86
N LYS A 73 5.65 8.07 -3.97
CA LYS A 73 7.12 8.16 -3.95
C LYS A 73 7.60 9.41 -3.21
N ASP A 74 6.94 10.54 -3.42
CA ASP A 74 7.30 11.84 -2.84
C ASP A 74 6.55 12.10 -1.51
N ASN A 75 5.42 11.44 -1.31
CA ASN A 75 4.55 11.60 -0.14
C ASN A 75 4.50 10.36 0.74
N GLY A 76 5.52 9.53 0.71
CA GLY A 76 5.60 8.30 1.47
C GLY A 76 6.96 8.10 2.13
N VAL A 77 6.98 7.13 3.03
CA VAL A 77 8.18 6.67 3.73
C VAL A 77 8.42 5.22 3.36
N ALA A 78 9.65 4.91 2.94
CA ALA A 78 10.07 3.53 2.77
C ALA A 78 10.14 2.84 4.14
N ILE A 79 9.56 1.66 4.21
CA ILE A 79 9.55 0.81 5.40
C ILE A 79 10.51 -0.34 5.15
N ASP A 80 11.46 -0.54 6.06
CA ASP A 80 12.32 -1.71 6.13
C ASP A 80 12.74 -1.91 7.58
N LEU A 81 12.04 -2.79 8.28
CA LEU A 81 12.17 -3.02 9.72
C LEU A 81 12.28 -4.50 9.97
N GLU A 82 13.14 -4.88 10.92
CA GLU A 82 13.30 -6.27 11.34
C GLU A 82 13.35 -6.35 12.85
N HIS A 83 12.60 -7.29 13.43
CA HIS A 83 12.62 -7.57 14.86
C HIS A 83 12.04 -8.95 15.16
N GLY A 84 12.73 -9.75 15.99
CA GLY A 84 12.21 -11.02 16.48
C GLY A 84 11.83 -12.03 15.40
N GLY A 85 12.52 -12.04 14.25
CA GLY A 85 12.20 -12.91 13.11
C GLY A 85 11.05 -12.40 12.24
N LEU A 86 10.50 -11.23 12.55
CA LEU A 86 9.54 -10.52 11.72
C LEU A 86 10.27 -9.45 10.89
N ARG A 87 9.97 -9.37 9.59
CA ARG A 87 10.41 -8.28 8.73
C ARG A 87 9.20 -7.58 8.13
N LEU A 88 9.18 -6.26 8.17
CA LEU A 88 8.16 -5.42 7.55
C LEU A 88 8.84 -4.51 6.53
N SER A 89 8.46 -4.62 5.27
CA SER A 89 8.97 -3.78 4.19
C SER A 89 7.83 -3.15 3.41
N GLY A 90 8.14 -2.17 2.56
CA GLY A 90 7.16 -1.54 1.67
C GLY A 90 7.22 -0.03 1.65
N LEU A 91 6.08 0.58 1.34
CA LEU A 91 5.93 2.03 1.23
C LEU A 91 4.65 2.47 1.92
N ALA A 92 4.74 3.44 2.84
CA ALA A 92 3.62 3.96 3.60
C ALA A 92 3.49 5.47 3.39
N GLY A 93 2.29 5.93 2.98
CA GLY A 93 2.00 7.35 2.77
C GLY A 93 2.11 8.15 4.05
N LEU A 94 2.67 9.35 3.98
CA LEU A 94 2.63 10.31 5.08
C LEU A 94 1.17 10.62 5.46
N PRO A 95 0.89 11.02 6.70
CA PRO A 95 -0.47 11.35 7.13
C PRO A 95 -1.14 12.42 6.27
N THR A 96 -0.37 13.31 5.67
CA THR A 96 -0.84 14.34 4.72
C THR A 96 -1.34 13.75 3.39
N TYR A 97 -0.87 12.55 3.03
CA TYR A 97 -1.25 11.83 1.82
C TYR A 97 -2.19 10.67 2.16
N ASN A 98 -3.48 10.93 2.14
CA ASN A 98 -4.52 9.99 2.56
C ASN A 98 -5.74 10.00 1.61
N ARG A 99 -6.66 9.03 1.77
CA ARG A 99 -7.86 8.89 0.95
C ARG A 99 -9.11 8.77 1.82
N GLY A 100 -10.27 9.12 1.24
CA GLY A 100 -11.57 8.94 1.89
C GLY A 100 -12.09 7.49 1.89
N VAL A 101 -11.44 6.60 1.13
CA VAL A 101 -11.77 5.17 1.03
C VAL A 101 -10.53 4.31 1.22
N ALA A 102 -10.70 3.12 1.78
CA ALA A 102 -9.61 2.19 2.11
C ALA A 102 -9.19 1.28 0.95
N ASP A 103 -9.32 1.72 -0.29
CA ASP A 103 -9.07 0.95 -1.51
C ASP A 103 -7.58 0.92 -1.93
N HIS A 104 -6.75 1.75 -1.30
CA HIS A 104 -5.32 1.83 -1.54
C HIS A 104 -4.48 1.27 -0.38
N GLN A 105 -5.01 0.29 0.35
CA GLN A 105 -4.29 -0.46 1.38
C GLN A 105 -4.00 -1.87 0.89
N TYR A 106 -2.74 -2.14 0.60
CA TYR A 106 -2.29 -3.44 0.12
C TYR A 106 -1.42 -4.09 1.18
N LEU A 107 -1.83 -5.27 1.63
CA LEU A 107 -1.15 -6.00 2.70
C LEU A 107 -0.76 -7.39 2.19
N PHE A 108 0.45 -7.79 2.52
CA PHE A 108 1.03 -9.06 2.10
C PHE A 108 1.64 -9.79 3.29
N VAL A 109 1.50 -11.11 3.30
CA VAL A 109 2.15 -12.00 4.26
C VAL A 109 2.89 -13.08 3.49
N ASN A 110 4.22 -13.16 3.66
CA ASN A 110 5.07 -14.08 2.90
C ASN A 110 4.77 -14.03 1.40
N ARG A 111 4.74 -12.81 0.82
CA ARG A 111 4.42 -12.50 -0.58
C ARG A 111 3.01 -12.85 -1.04
N ARG A 112 2.13 -13.25 -0.12
CA ARG A 112 0.72 -13.51 -0.42
C ARG A 112 -0.11 -12.27 -0.12
N PRO A 113 -0.92 -11.78 -1.05
CA PRO A 113 -1.85 -10.69 -0.76
C PRO A 113 -2.95 -11.17 0.19
N VAL A 114 -3.21 -10.38 1.23
CA VAL A 114 -4.19 -10.69 2.26
C VAL A 114 -5.14 -9.51 2.51
N LYS A 115 -6.32 -9.79 3.07
CA LYS A 115 -7.30 -8.82 3.56
C LYS A 115 -7.61 -9.13 5.02
N ASP A 116 -6.57 -9.24 5.82
CA ASP A 116 -6.65 -9.66 7.21
C ASP A 116 -7.04 -8.51 8.14
N ARG A 117 -7.98 -8.76 9.04
CA ARG A 117 -8.51 -7.74 9.96
C ARG A 117 -7.50 -7.25 10.98
N LEU A 118 -6.61 -8.13 11.45
CA LEU A 118 -5.57 -7.77 12.40
C LEU A 118 -4.60 -6.78 11.76
N LEU A 119 -4.15 -7.06 10.53
CA LEU A 119 -3.23 -6.20 9.80
C LEU A 119 -3.85 -4.84 9.46
N VAL A 120 -5.10 -4.83 8.99
CA VAL A 120 -5.86 -3.58 8.75
C VAL A 120 -6.02 -2.79 10.05
N GLY A 121 -6.32 -3.47 11.16
CA GLY A 121 -6.42 -2.86 12.49
C GLY A 121 -5.08 -2.32 13.00
N ALA A 122 -3.97 -3.00 12.72
CA ALA A 122 -2.62 -2.56 13.07
C ALA A 122 -2.24 -1.28 12.29
N VAL A 123 -2.49 -1.24 10.98
CA VAL A 123 -2.31 -0.03 10.17
C VAL A 123 -3.12 1.13 10.72
N ARG A 124 -4.42 0.93 10.99
CA ARG A 124 -5.27 1.96 11.57
C ARG A 124 -4.75 2.44 12.93
N GLY A 125 -4.26 1.52 13.76
CA GLY A 125 -3.63 1.82 15.05
C GLY A 125 -2.35 2.64 14.92
N ALA A 126 -1.54 2.36 13.90
CA ALA A 126 -0.32 3.13 13.62
C ALA A 126 -0.61 4.59 13.24
N TYR A 127 -1.63 4.81 12.44
CA TYR A 127 -2.06 6.16 12.02
C TYR A 127 -3.03 6.84 12.99
N ALA A 128 -3.39 6.19 14.11
CA ALA A 128 -4.29 6.78 15.09
C ALA A 128 -3.69 8.07 15.67
N GLY A 129 -4.49 9.14 15.68
CA GLY A 129 -4.08 10.49 16.07
C GLY A 129 -3.41 11.31 14.96
N MET A 130 -3.04 10.68 13.82
CA MET A 130 -2.45 11.36 12.67
C MET A 130 -3.46 11.57 11.54
N LEU A 131 -4.48 10.73 11.43
CA LEU A 131 -5.54 10.81 10.43
C LEU A 131 -6.89 11.08 11.09
N ALA A 132 -7.75 11.82 10.39
CA ALA A 132 -9.16 11.93 10.74
C ALA A 132 -9.86 10.54 10.62
N ARG A 133 -10.99 10.37 11.33
CA ARG A 133 -11.66 9.05 11.45
C ARG A 133 -12.15 8.47 10.12
N ASP A 134 -12.49 9.33 9.19
CA ASP A 134 -12.99 9.02 7.83
C ASP A 134 -11.87 8.99 6.77
N ARG A 135 -10.60 9.06 7.19
CA ARG A 135 -9.45 9.05 6.29
C ARG A 135 -8.65 7.75 6.42
N HIS A 136 -8.10 7.32 5.31
CA HIS A 136 -7.37 6.07 5.22
C HIS A 136 -5.96 6.29 4.65
N ALA A 137 -4.98 5.62 5.23
CA ALA A 137 -3.62 5.61 4.74
C ALA A 137 -3.55 4.98 3.34
N VAL A 138 -2.65 5.48 2.51
CA VAL A 138 -2.27 4.88 1.22
C VAL A 138 -0.96 4.14 1.42
N LEU A 139 -0.92 2.82 1.23
CA LEU A 139 0.27 2.02 1.50
C LEU A 139 0.25 0.65 0.81
N ALA A 140 1.44 0.07 0.68
CA ALA A 140 1.63 -1.36 0.49
C ALA A 140 2.70 -1.87 1.45
N LEU A 141 2.35 -2.86 2.26
CA LEU A 141 3.21 -3.43 3.30
C LEU A 141 3.37 -4.94 3.11
N PHE A 142 4.58 -5.41 3.27
CA PHE A 142 4.98 -6.79 3.13
C PHE A 142 5.54 -7.28 4.47
N LEU A 143 4.78 -8.14 5.12
CA LEU A 143 5.20 -8.82 6.34
C LEU A 143 5.79 -10.18 5.97
N GLU A 144 7.03 -10.41 6.35
CA GLU A 144 7.69 -11.70 6.24
C GLU A 144 7.93 -12.25 7.65
N LEU A 145 7.64 -13.53 7.82
CA LEU A 145 7.83 -14.26 9.06
C LEU A 145 8.02 -15.75 8.77
N PRO A 146 8.60 -16.51 9.73
CA PRO A 146 8.76 -17.95 9.58
C PRO A 146 7.42 -18.64 9.28
N PRO A 147 7.37 -19.57 8.31
CA PRO A 147 6.10 -20.21 7.91
C PRO A 147 5.34 -20.89 9.05
N GLN A 148 6.04 -21.39 10.07
CA GLN A 148 5.45 -22.01 11.25
C GLN A 148 4.74 -21.03 12.19
N GLU A 149 4.97 -19.72 12.03
CA GLU A 149 4.34 -18.66 12.84
C GLU A 149 3.03 -18.15 12.23
N VAL A 150 2.65 -18.64 11.03
CA VAL A 150 1.43 -18.23 10.35
C VAL A 150 0.73 -19.39 9.66
N ASP A 151 -0.57 -19.53 9.91
CA ASP A 151 -1.45 -20.43 9.17
C ASP A 151 -2.22 -19.64 8.10
N VAL A 152 -2.05 -20.03 6.84
CA VAL A 152 -2.71 -19.43 5.67
C VAL A 152 -3.95 -20.21 5.22
N ASN A 153 -4.23 -21.37 5.83
CA ASN A 153 -5.35 -22.22 5.46
C ASN A 153 -6.58 -21.96 6.36
N VAL A 154 -6.89 -20.69 6.59
CA VAL A 154 -7.99 -20.27 7.47
C VAL A 154 -9.27 -19.99 6.70
N HIS A 155 -9.17 -19.51 5.46
CA HIS A 155 -10.30 -19.10 4.63
C HIS A 155 -10.17 -19.73 3.23
N PRO A 156 -11.28 -20.20 2.60
CA PRO A 156 -11.24 -20.82 1.27
C PRO A 156 -10.53 -19.95 0.20
N ALA A 157 -10.77 -18.63 0.21
CA ALA A 157 -10.10 -17.69 -0.67
C ALA A 157 -8.65 -17.36 -0.25
N LYS A 158 -8.20 -17.87 0.92
CA LYS A 158 -6.86 -17.66 1.49
C LYS A 158 -6.47 -16.17 1.58
N THR A 159 -7.45 -15.33 1.83
CA THR A 159 -7.27 -13.88 2.01
C THR A 159 -7.07 -13.49 3.47
N GLU A 160 -7.36 -14.37 4.40
CA GLU A 160 -7.13 -14.21 5.84
C GLU A 160 -6.07 -15.19 6.30
N VAL A 161 -5.34 -14.82 7.34
CA VAL A 161 -4.29 -15.63 7.95
C VAL A 161 -4.48 -15.67 9.46
N ARG A 162 -3.90 -16.66 10.12
CA ARG A 162 -3.86 -16.73 11.57
C ARG A 162 -2.41 -16.72 12.02
N PHE A 163 -2.03 -15.73 12.80
CA PHE A 163 -0.71 -15.63 13.40
C PHE A 163 -0.66 -16.42 14.71
N ARG A 164 0.46 -17.09 14.97
CA ARG A 164 0.70 -17.76 16.25
C ARG A 164 0.76 -16.75 17.40
N ASP A 165 1.47 -15.65 17.22
CA ASP A 165 1.48 -14.50 18.14
C ASP A 165 0.92 -13.25 17.46
N ALA A 166 -0.39 -13.12 17.50
CA ALA A 166 -1.11 -11.99 16.92
C ALA A 166 -0.77 -10.65 17.61
N ALA A 167 -0.45 -10.69 18.92
CA ALA A 167 -0.12 -9.49 19.68
C ALA A 167 1.27 -8.95 19.30
N ALA A 168 2.26 -9.82 19.17
CA ALA A 168 3.60 -9.45 18.72
C ALA A 168 3.59 -8.87 17.31
N VAL A 169 2.88 -9.51 16.35
CA VAL A 169 2.73 -9.02 14.99
C VAL A 169 2.08 -7.63 14.97
N ARG A 170 0.97 -7.45 15.69
CA ARG A 170 0.30 -6.16 15.78
C ARG A 170 1.20 -5.09 16.38
N GLY A 171 1.87 -5.40 17.50
CA GLY A 171 2.79 -4.48 18.19
C GLY A 171 3.93 -4.03 17.28
N PHE A 172 4.55 -4.97 16.57
CA PHE A 172 5.63 -4.72 15.63
C PHE A 172 5.18 -3.76 14.49
N ILE A 173 4.03 -4.01 13.87
CA ILE A 173 3.52 -3.15 12.80
C ILE A 173 3.18 -1.75 13.33
N VAL A 174 2.46 -1.65 14.46
CA VAL A 174 2.06 -0.36 15.02
C VAL A 174 3.26 0.49 15.41
N SER A 175 4.21 -0.07 16.17
CA SER A 175 5.38 0.65 16.64
C SER A 175 6.32 1.02 15.49
N GLY A 176 6.57 0.07 14.59
CA GLY A 176 7.45 0.27 13.45
C GLY A 176 6.94 1.34 12.48
N LEU A 177 5.66 1.28 12.11
CA LEU A 177 5.07 2.32 11.25
C LEU A 177 5.09 3.70 11.92
N ARG A 178 4.72 3.80 13.22
CA ARG A 178 4.75 5.08 13.93
C ARG A 178 6.14 5.69 13.95
N GLN A 179 7.15 4.89 14.22
CA GLN A 179 8.53 5.34 14.24
C GLN A 179 8.97 5.84 12.85
N SER A 180 8.67 5.08 11.79
CA SER A 180 9.03 5.44 10.42
C SER A 180 8.31 6.71 9.95
N LEU A 181 7.00 6.84 10.24
CA LEU A 181 6.22 8.02 9.89
C LEU A 181 6.72 9.26 10.61
N SER A 182 7.05 9.17 11.90
CA SER A 182 7.60 10.30 12.67
C SER A 182 8.97 10.74 12.16
N ALA A 183 9.80 9.82 11.69
CA ALA A 183 11.09 10.12 11.09
C ALA A 183 10.94 10.75 9.69
N GLY A 184 9.95 10.30 8.91
CA GLY A 184 9.63 10.82 7.58
C GLY A 184 9.08 12.24 7.63
N ASP A 185 8.21 12.54 8.57
CA ASP A 185 7.63 13.87 8.78
C ASP A 185 8.71 14.92 9.10
N ARG A 186 9.69 14.55 9.92
CA ARG A 186 10.84 15.42 10.23
C ARG A 186 11.71 15.75 9.01
N ARG A 187 11.88 14.82 8.06
CA ARG A 187 12.64 15.08 6.82
C ARG A 187 11.88 16.03 5.89
N SER A 188 10.56 15.90 5.81
CA SER A 188 9.71 16.82 5.04
C SER A 188 9.67 18.22 5.64
N ALA A 189 9.73 18.34 6.98
CA ALA A 189 9.76 19.62 7.69
C ALA A 189 11.15 20.30 7.65
N GLN A 190 12.24 19.55 7.39
CA GLN A 190 13.59 20.06 7.38
C GLN A 190 14.11 20.50 6.00
N ALA A 191 13.28 20.53 4.98
CA ALA A 191 13.60 21.13 3.69
C ALA A 191 12.81 22.46 3.50
N PRO A 192 13.08 23.54 4.25
CA PRO A 192 12.70 24.85 3.79
C PRO A 192 13.60 25.16 2.59
N ASP A 193 12.98 25.39 1.44
CA ASP A 193 13.66 25.92 0.28
C ASP A 193 14.34 27.25 0.68
N GLY A 194 15.67 27.21 0.82
CA GLY A 194 16.47 28.39 1.16
C GLY A 194 16.30 29.56 0.16
N ALA A 195 15.80 29.27 -1.05
CA ALA A 195 15.42 30.25 -2.05
C ALA A 195 14.07 30.94 -1.73
N ALA A 196 13.19 30.30 -0.97
CA ALA A 196 11.93 30.91 -0.56
C ALA A 196 12.12 31.91 0.58
N MET A 197 13.06 31.68 1.49
CA MET A 197 13.37 32.62 2.58
C MET A 197 14.01 33.93 2.08
N GLY A 198 14.73 33.91 0.94
CA GLY A 198 15.31 35.12 0.34
C GLY A 198 14.29 36.08 -0.30
N ARG A 199 13.02 35.69 -0.42
CA ARG A 199 11.96 36.53 -0.99
C ARG A 199 11.17 37.33 0.05
N TRP A 200 11.41 37.09 1.33
CA TRP A 200 10.86 37.89 2.42
C TRP A 200 11.85 38.99 2.81
N THR A 201 12.30 39.80 1.85
CA THR A 201 12.88 41.09 2.16
C THR A 201 11.74 42.02 2.52
N SER A 202 11.79 42.53 3.74
CA SER A 202 10.86 43.53 4.28
C SER A 202 10.67 44.67 3.25
N GLU A 203 9.41 44.93 2.87
CA GLU A 203 9.07 46.16 2.18
C GLU A 203 9.48 47.35 3.10
N PRO A 204 10.16 48.38 2.55
CA PRO A 204 10.49 49.54 3.35
C PRO A 204 9.19 50.27 3.74
N VAL A 205 9.04 50.47 5.05
CA VAL A 205 7.98 51.29 5.61
C VAL A 205 8.07 52.66 4.96
N ARG A 206 7.06 53.06 4.20
CA ARG A 206 6.93 54.43 3.72
C ARG A 206 6.52 55.28 4.90
N ASP A 207 7.43 56.14 5.37
CA ASP A 207 7.11 57.24 6.24
C ASP A 207 6.11 58.16 5.51
N LEU A 208 4.90 58.23 6.07
CA LEU A 208 3.92 59.26 5.71
C LEU A 208 4.19 60.44 6.62
N GLY A 209 4.96 61.42 6.11
CA GLY A 209 5.02 62.74 6.65
C GLY A 209 3.74 63.53 6.37
#